data_05d23f00a198b8903ea95d46e239e3d0
#
_entry.id   05d23f00a198b8903ea95d46e239e3d0
#
_cell.length_a   1.000
_cell.length_b   1.000
_cell.length_c   1.000
_cell.angle_alpha   90.00
_cell.angle_beta   90.00
_cell.angle_gamma   90.00
#
_symmetry.space_group_name_H-M   'P 1'
#
loop_
_entity.id
_entity.type
_entity.pdbx_description
1 polymer ?
#
loop_
_entity_poly.entity_id
_entity_poly.type
_entity_poly.pdbx_seq_one_letter_code
_entity_poly.pdbx_strand_id
1 'polypeptide(L)'
;MTTPPLDPRTTIQWVSLTVSSLQMSSRFYKRVMGLSSLYEWDGGVVLGTPPKNVLVMLVERKGVAPKPPDRRGLYHFALLLPSRKDLACMFVRLGEFWELDGASDHLVSEAVYLQDPDGHGIEVYHDRPREAWPKTADGRIRMATLPLNLDSLLAELRGEGTGRALDESWRLGEGTRLGHIHLHVSRLEKAESFYHGLLGFDIVFRMGSALFMSTGGYHHHVGVNTWAGVDAPPPSDEHASLRSFAINVVKKETLSRLVDRLAGEGCSVAEGLVSGMPGFEGATVEDFDGNRVELVLSAGDQD
;
A
#
# COMPACT_ATOMS: atom_id res chain seq x y z
N MET A 1 -14.27 -19.24 18.25
CA MET A 1 -14.79 -19.48 16.88
C MET A 1 -13.73 -19.01 15.91
N THR A 2 -13.46 -19.76 14.84
CA THR A 2 -12.47 -19.30 13.81
C THR A 2 -13.09 -18.17 13.00
N THR A 3 -12.32 -17.09 12.78
CA THR A 3 -12.75 -15.97 11.94
C THR A 3 -12.94 -16.45 10.50
N PRO A 4 -14.09 -16.22 9.85
CA PRO A 4 -14.26 -16.53 8.45
C PRO A 4 -13.26 -15.72 7.60
N PRO A 5 -12.61 -16.34 6.60
CA PRO A 5 -11.68 -15.64 5.73
C PRO A 5 -12.38 -14.53 4.93
N LEU A 6 -11.59 -13.52 4.55
CA LEU A 6 -12.03 -12.47 3.63
C LEU A 6 -12.30 -13.03 2.23
N ASP A 7 -13.08 -12.30 1.42
CA ASP A 7 -13.26 -12.61 0.00
C ASP A 7 -11.88 -12.61 -0.70
N PRO A 8 -11.57 -13.61 -1.55
CA PRO A 8 -10.31 -13.66 -2.29
C PRO A 8 -10.01 -12.43 -3.17
N ARG A 9 -11.01 -11.62 -3.47
CA ARG A 9 -10.89 -10.38 -4.26
C ARG A 9 -10.64 -9.14 -3.40
N THR A 10 -10.60 -9.28 -2.06
CA THR A 10 -10.24 -8.19 -1.15
C THR A 10 -8.85 -7.63 -1.51
N THR A 11 -8.72 -6.31 -1.60
CA THR A 11 -7.49 -5.61 -1.98
C THR A 11 -7.25 -4.40 -1.10
N ILE A 12 -6.03 -3.86 -1.12
CA ILE A 12 -5.77 -2.51 -0.61
C ILE A 12 -6.22 -1.52 -1.68
N GLN A 13 -7.02 -0.50 -1.28
CA GLN A 13 -7.63 0.41 -2.24
C GLN A 13 -6.86 1.72 -2.39
N TRP A 14 -6.56 2.40 -1.28
CA TRP A 14 -5.76 3.63 -1.24
C TRP A 14 -5.03 3.80 0.08
N VAL A 15 -4.08 4.75 0.08
CA VAL A 15 -3.48 5.31 1.30
C VAL A 15 -3.76 6.81 1.38
N SER A 16 -3.95 7.32 2.59
CA SER A 16 -4.04 8.75 2.91
C SER A 16 -2.84 9.17 3.74
N LEU A 17 -2.15 10.22 3.33
CA LEU A 17 -0.88 10.67 3.91
C LEU A 17 -0.97 12.13 4.35
N THR A 18 -0.39 12.44 5.52
CA THR A 18 -0.07 13.80 5.92
C THR A 18 1.23 14.22 5.25
N VAL A 19 1.24 15.36 4.58
CA VAL A 19 2.41 15.91 3.90
C VAL A 19 2.72 17.33 4.40
N SER A 20 3.98 17.71 4.39
CA SER A 20 4.44 19.03 4.84
C SER A 20 4.11 20.15 3.84
N SER A 21 4.10 19.81 2.54
CA SER A 21 3.80 20.73 1.44
C SER A 21 3.03 20.00 0.33
N LEU A 22 1.75 20.37 0.17
CA LEU A 22 0.90 19.82 -0.88
C LEU A 22 1.48 20.09 -2.27
N GLN A 23 2.09 21.26 -2.47
CA GLN A 23 2.71 21.62 -3.74
C GLN A 23 3.89 20.69 -4.09
N MET A 24 4.80 20.44 -3.13
CA MET A 24 5.96 19.58 -3.34
C MET A 24 5.54 18.13 -3.56
N SER A 25 4.70 17.61 -2.68
CA SER A 25 4.28 16.21 -2.75
C SER A 25 3.41 15.95 -3.98
N SER A 26 2.44 16.84 -4.33
CA SER A 26 1.67 16.72 -5.59
C SER A 26 2.56 16.74 -6.82
N ARG A 27 3.60 17.59 -6.85
CA ARG A 27 4.56 17.63 -7.95
C ARG A 27 5.30 16.31 -8.08
N PHE A 28 5.77 15.74 -6.96
CA PHE A 28 6.44 14.44 -6.93
C PHE A 28 5.52 13.33 -7.47
N TYR A 29 4.33 13.17 -6.88
CA TYR A 29 3.43 12.11 -7.30
C TYR A 29 2.94 12.25 -8.74
N LYS A 30 2.76 13.48 -9.24
CA LYS A 30 2.33 13.71 -10.64
C LYS A 30 3.49 13.62 -11.64
N ARG A 31 4.65 14.22 -11.35
CA ARG A 31 5.76 14.31 -12.31
C ARG A 31 6.76 13.17 -12.21
N VAL A 32 7.05 12.69 -11.01
CA VAL A 32 7.98 11.57 -10.80
C VAL A 32 7.24 10.25 -10.89
N MET A 33 6.19 10.09 -10.09
CA MET A 33 5.43 8.83 -10.03
C MET A 33 4.43 8.64 -11.18
N GLY A 34 4.07 9.68 -11.91
CA GLY A 34 3.15 9.59 -13.05
C GLY A 34 1.67 9.43 -12.68
N LEU A 35 1.27 9.76 -11.45
CA LEU A 35 -0.13 9.80 -11.06
C LEU A 35 -0.84 11.03 -11.63
N SER A 36 -2.16 10.93 -11.77
CA SER A 36 -3.03 12.03 -12.18
C SER A 36 -3.83 12.55 -10.99
N SER A 37 -4.12 13.86 -10.98
CA SER A 37 -5.07 14.45 -10.04
C SER A 37 -6.48 14.04 -10.44
N LEU A 38 -7.23 13.43 -9.52
CA LEU A 38 -8.61 13.00 -9.71
C LEU A 38 -9.58 13.98 -9.06
N TYR A 39 -9.21 14.53 -7.92
CA TYR A 39 -9.99 15.51 -7.17
C TYR A 39 -9.06 16.37 -6.30
N GLU A 40 -9.38 17.66 -6.16
CA GLU A 40 -8.61 18.60 -5.34
C GLU A 40 -9.55 19.45 -4.46
N TRP A 41 -9.08 19.78 -3.23
CA TRP A 41 -9.76 20.69 -2.32
C TRP A 41 -8.71 21.54 -1.59
N ASP A 42 -9.15 22.54 -0.84
CA ASP A 42 -8.24 23.36 -0.05
C ASP A 42 -7.51 22.51 1.00
N GLY A 43 -6.19 22.42 0.85
CA GLY A 43 -5.31 21.62 1.71
C GLY A 43 -5.21 20.12 1.37
N GLY A 44 -5.76 19.64 0.22
CA GLY A 44 -5.60 18.24 -0.14
C GLY A 44 -5.82 17.89 -1.61
N VAL A 45 -5.38 16.70 -2.00
CA VAL A 45 -5.54 16.15 -3.35
C VAL A 45 -5.70 14.64 -3.32
N VAL A 46 -6.56 14.12 -4.19
CA VAL A 46 -6.69 12.70 -4.51
C VAL A 46 -5.95 12.42 -5.80
N LEU A 47 -5.04 11.48 -5.76
CA LEU A 47 -4.18 11.07 -6.86
C LEU A 47 -4.44 9.61 -7.24
N GLY A 48 -4.30 9.31 -8.51
CA GLY A 48 -4.51 7.94 -8.99
C GLY A 48 -4.37 7.82 -10.50
N THR A 49 -5.00 6.81 -11.07
CA THR A 49 -5.08 6.61 -12.52
C THR A 49 -6.51 6.85 -13.02
N PRO A 50 -6.69 7.62 -14.11
CA PRO A 50 -8.01 7.87 -14.67
C PRO A 50 -8.72 6.55 -15.07
N PRO A 51 -10.09 6.51 -15.08
CA PRO A 51 -10.95 7.67 -14.78
C PRO A 51 -11.21 7.89 -13.27
N LYS A 52 -11.13 6.88 -12.41
CA LYS A 52 -11.56 6.97 -10.99
C LYS A 52 -10.77 6.07 -10.03
N ASN A 53 -9.65 5.53 -10.44
CA ASN A 53 -8.88 4.62 -9.59
C ASN A 53 -8.03 5.42 -8.59
N VAL A 54 -8.56 5.61 -7.38
CA VAL A 54 -7.90 6.31 -6.29
C VAL A 54 -6.76 5.46 -5.72
N LEU A 55 -5.58 6.04 -5.59
CA LEU A 55 -4.40 5.35 -5.05
C LEU A 55 -3.80 6.07 -3.83
N VAL A 56 -3.62 7.40 -3.91
CA VAL A 56 -2.98 8.18 -2.86
C VAL A 56 -3.79 9.45 -2.60
N MET A 57 -4.06 9.73 -1.33
CA MET A 57 -4.63 11.00 -0.88
C MET A 57 -3.58 11.76 -0.09
N LEU A 58 -3.35 13.01 -0.44
CA LEU A 58 -2.43 13.89 0.26
C LEU A 58 -3.22 14.96 1.00
N VAL A 59 -2.91 15.15 2.28
CA VAL A 59 -3.49 16.20 3.11
C VAL A 59 -2.37 17.02 3.73
N GLU A 60 -2.33 18.31 3.45
CA GLU A 60 -1.29 19.19 3.95
C GLU A 60 -1.46 19.47 5.45
N ARG A 61 -0.37 19.37 6.16
CA ARG A 61 -0.20 19.93 7.50
C ARG A 61 1.13 20.68 7.52
N LYS A 62 1.08 21.99 7.44
CA LYS A 62 2.28 22.83 7.40
C LYS A 62 3.12 22.67 8.66
N GLY A 63 4.44 22.62 8.49
CA GLY A 63 5.40 22.56 9.59
C GLY A 63 5.67 21.18 10.14
N VAL A 64 5.04 20.11 9.62
CA VAL A 64 5.41 18.75 10.02
C VAL A 64 6.78 18.36 9.46
N ALA A 65 7.52 17.57 10.23
CA ALA A 65 8.79 16.96 9.85
C ALA A 65 8.58 15.51 9.38
N PRO A 66 9.53 14.92 8.64
CA PRO A 66 9.52 13.50 8.34
C PRO A 66 9.39 12.65 9.62
N LYS A 67 8.69 11.51 9.50
CA LYS A 67 8.54 10.56 10.62
C LYS A 67 9.91 10.01 11.04
N PRO A 68 10.30 10.08 12.33
CA PRO A 68 11.53 9.45 12.79
C PRO A 68 11.50 7.93 12.59
N PRO A 69 12.67 7.29 12.32
CA PRO A 69 12.74 5.87 12.00
C PRO A 69 12.36 4.95 13.16
N ASP A 70 12.44 5.44 14.40
CA ASP A 70 12.08 4.72 15.63
C ASP A 70 10.59 4.83 16.01
N ARG A 71 9.74 5.24 15.05
CA ARG A 71 8.29 5.37 15.25
C ARG A 71 7.54 4.32 14.46
N ARG A 72 6.47 3.74 15.07
CA ARG A 72 5.55 2.86 14.35
C ARG A 72 4.70 3.62 13.34
N GLY A 73 3.93 2.93 12.53
CA GLY A 73 3.12 3.48 11.44
C GLY A 73 3.62 3.01 10.08
N LEU A 74 3.48 3.80 9.04
CA LEU A 74 3.85 3.40 7.69
C LEU A 74 5.35 3.06 7.58
N TYR A 75 5.66 1.87 7.07
CA TYR A 75 6.98 1.53 6.54
C TYR A 75 7.02 1.84 5.04
N HIS A 76 6.15 1.22 4.26
CA HIS A 76 5.88 1.60 2.88
C HIS A 76 4.47 1.21 2.44
N PHE A 77 3.96 1.86 1.42
CA PHE A 77 2.87 1.36 0.60
C PHE A 77 3.40 0.97 -0.78
N ALA A 78 2.73 0.04 -1.45
CA ALA A 78 3.25 -0.55 -2.67
C ALA A 78 2.32 -0.38 -3.87
N LEU A 79 2.85 0.21 -4.95
CA LEU A 79 2.18 0.37 -6.23
C LEU A 79 2.49 -0.85 -7.11
N LEU A 80 1.48 -1.66 -7.38
CA LEU A 80 1.57 -2.78 -8.31
C LEU A 80 1.32 -2.30 -9.75
N LEU A 81 2.32 -2.45 -10.58
CA LEU A 81 2.26 -2.09 -11.99
C LEU A 81 1.73 -3.24 -12.85
N PRO A 82 0.98 -2.95 -13.92
CA PRO A 82 0.34 -3.98 -14.75
C PRO A 82 1.34 -4.82 -15.55
N SER A 83 2.53 -4.31 -15.84
CA SER A 83 3.54 -5.05 -16.60
C SER A 83 4.98 -4.82 -16.11
N ARG A 84 5.86 -5.79 -16.40
CA ARG A 84 7.29 -5.67 -16.14
C ARG A 84 7.92 -4.51 -16.92
N LYS A 85 7.39 -4.22 -18.10
CA LYS A 85 7.78 -3.07 -18.92
C LYS A 85 7.46 -1.73 -18.23
N ASP A 86 6.30 -1.63 -17.56
CA ASP A 86 5.97 -0.44 -16.78
C ASP A 86 6.92 -0.26 -15.60
N LEU A 87 7.35 -1.35 -14.96
CA LEU A 87 8.38 -1.32 -13.92
C LEU A 87 9.74 -0.85 -14.50
N ALA A 88 10.13 -1.31 -15.68
CA ALA A 88 11.34 -0.85 -16.36
C ALA A 88 11.27 0.65 -16.69
N CYS A 89 10.13 1.14 -17.20
CA CYS A 89 9.90 2.58 -17.42
C CYS A 89 9.99 3.37 -16.13
N MET A 90 9.37 2.88 -15.06
CA MET A 90 9.44 3.53 -13.75
C MET A 90 10.87 3.56 -13.20
N PHE A 91 11.62 2.45 -13.30
CA PHE A 91 13.02 2.39 -12.88
C PHE A 91 13.90 3.44 -13.57
N VAL A 92 13.77 3.58 -14.91
CA VAL A 92 14.48 4.60 -15.69
C VAL A 92 14.09 6.01 -15.22
N ARG A 93 12.78 6.23 -15.04
CA ARG A 93 12.23 7.52 -14.62
C ARG A 93 12.72 7.94 -13.24
N LEU A 94 12.70 7.01 -12.29
CA LEU A 94 13.20 7.26 -10.93
C LEU A 94 14.71 7.53 -10.93
N GLY A 95 15.49 6.79 -11.71
CA GLY A 95 16.93 7.03 -11.85
C GLY A 95 17.29 8.41 -12.41
N GLU A 96 16.40 9.01 -13.22
CA GLU A 96 16.62 10.36 -13.78
C GLU A 96 16.09 11.48 -12.87
N PHE A 97 14.92 11.30 -12.26
CA PHE A 97 14.19 12.40 -11.60
C PHE A 97 14.17 12.30 -10.07
N TRP A 98 14.63 11.19 -9.49
CA TRP A 98 14.53 10.94 -8.06
C TRP A 98 15.66 10.02 -7.57
N GLU A 99 15.72 9.81 -6.25
CA GLU A 99 16.66 8.87 -5.63
C GLU A 99 15.98 7.54 -5.32
N LEU A 100 16.67 6.42 -5.55
CA LEU A 100 16.25 5.08 -5.23
C LEU A 100 16.92 4.61 -3.94
N ASP A 101 16.15 4.05 -3.03
CA ASP A 101 16.68 3.40 -1.82
C ASP A 101 17.20 1.98 -2.12
N GLY A 102 16.66 1.33 -3.16
CA GLY A 102 17.10 -0.01 -3.56
C GLY A 102 16.20 -0.66 -4.60
N ALA A 103 16.58 -1.89 -4.97
CA ALA A 103 15.80 -2.74 -5.86
C ALA A 103 15.97 -4.20 -5.45
N SER A 104 14.90 -5.00 -5.52
CA SER A 104 14.90 -6.39 -5.06
C SER A 104 14.09 -7.31 -5.97
N ASP A 105 14.53 -8.56 -6.05
CA ASP A 105 13.78 -9.70 -6.57
C ASP A 105 13.27 -10.51 -5.38
N HIS A 106 11.95 -10.57 -5.23
CA HIS A 106 11.31 -11.30 -4.15
C HIS A 106 10.89 -12.72 -4.53
N LEU A 107 11.31 -13.23 -5.68
CA LEU A 107 10.91 -14.49 -6.31
C LEU A 107 9.47 -14.50 -6.81
N VAL A 108 8.56 -13.82 -6.16
CA VAL A 108 7.15 -13.65 -6.53
C VAL A 108 6.90 -12.34 -7.28
N SER A 109 7.76 -11.35 -7.07
CA SER A 109 7.72 -10.00 -7.66
C SER A 109 9.11 -9.41 -7.83
N GLU A 110 9.20 -8.37 -8.65
CA GLU A 110 10.38 -7.51 -8.81
C GLU A 110 10.02 -6.10 -8.38
N ALA A 111 10.84 -5.45 -7.56
CA ALA A 111 10.49 -4.20 -6.89
C ALA A 111 11.63 -3.19 -6.90
N VAL A 112 11.26 -1.91 -6.86
CA VAL A 112 12.15 -0.76 -6.58
C VAL A 112 11.58 0.03 -5.40
N TYR A 113 12.46 0.60 -4.58
CA TYR A 113 12.12 1.29 -3.34
C TYR A 113 12.61 2.72 -3.37
N LEU A 114 11.82 3.62 -2.82
CA LEU A 114 12.12 5.03 -2.70
C LEU A 114 11.32 5.66 -1.55
N GLN A 115 11.60 6.92 -1.26
CA GLN A 115 10.79 7.74 -0.36
C GLN A 115 10.23 8.94 -1.09
N ASP A 116 9.05 9.40 -0.66
CA ASP A 116 8.49 10.66 -1.14
C ASP A 116 9.19 11.88 -0.46
N PRO A 117 8.85 13.15 -0.80
CA PRO A 117 9.47 14.33 -0.20
C PRO A 117 9.36 14.43 1.33
N ASP A 118 8.39 13.76 1.94
CA ASP A 118 8.16 13.73 3.39
C ASP A 118 8.69 12.47 4.08
N GLY A 119 9.40 11.59 3.33
CA GLY A 119 10.00 10.36 3.85
C GLY A 119 9.00 9.18 3.97
N HIS A 120 7.84 9.24 3.31
CA HIS A 120 6.98 8.08 3.21
C HIS A 120 7.60 7.04 2.28
N GLY A 121 7.80 5.82 2.78
CA GLY A 121 8.31 4.71 1.98
C GLY A 121 7.34 4.30 0.88
N ILE A 122 7.85 4.08 -0.31
CA ILE A 122 7.13 3.62 -1.50
C ILE A 122 7.86 2.43 -2.09
N GLU A 123 7.12 1.36 -2.33
CA GLU A 123 7.54 0.26 -3.19
C GLU A 123 6.82 0.38 -4.53
N VAL A 124 7.52 0.25 -5.65
CA VAL A 124 6.92 0.09 -6.97
C VAL A 124 7.33 -1.25 -7.51
N TYR A 125 6.37 -2.10 -7.85
CA TYR A 125 6.66 -3.48 -8.18
C TYR A 125 5.77 -4.04 -9.27
N HIS A 126 6.20 -5.18 -9.82
CA HIS A 126 5.43 -6.01 -10.74
C HIS A 126 5.47 -7.46 -10.27
N ASP A 127 4.31 -8.11 -10.23
CA ASP A 127 4.19 -9.53 -9.89
C ASP A 127 4.67 -10.42 -11.03
N ARG A 128 5.39 -11.48 -10.69
CA ARG A 128 5.56 -12.60 -11.61
C ARG A 128 4.24 -13.37 -11.75
N PRO A 129 4.01 -14.06 -12.89
CA PRO A 129 2.85 -14.94 -13.00
C PRO A 129 2.74 -15.89 -11.81
N ARG A 130 1.53 -16.04 -11.24
CA ARG A 130 1.32 -16.85 -10.02
C ARG A 130 1.79 -18.31 -10.15
N GLU A 131 1.73 -18.84 -11.37
CA GLU A 131 2.19 -20.19 -11.71
C GLU A 131 3.71 -20.33 -11.59
N ALA A 132 4.44 -19.24 -11.69
CA ALA A 132 5.90 -19.18 -11.54
C ALA A 132 6.35 -18.95 -10.09
N TRP A 133 5.43 -18.70 -9.16
CA TRP A 133 5.78 -18.47 -7.76
C TRP A 133 6.33 -19.75 -7.12
N PRO A 134 7.57 -19.72 -6.61
CA PRO A 134 8.17 -20.92 -6.02
C PRO A 134 7.44 -21.25 -4.71
N LYS A 135 7.34 -22.57 -4.46
CA LYS A 135 6.72 -23.10 -3.26
C LYS A 135 7.71 -23.89 -2.43
N THR A 136 7.51 -23.88 -1.13
CA THR A 136 8.20 -24.75 -0.19
C THR A 136 7.66 -26.19 -0.31
N ALA A 137 8.35 -27.17 0.30
CA ALA A 137 7.93 -28.57 0.25
C ALA A 137 6.52 -28.81 0.85
N ASP A 138 6.08 -27.94 1.76
CA ASP A 138 4.75 -27.97 2.38
C ASP A 138 3.70 -27.09 1.62
N GLY A 139 4.04 -26.65 0.39
CA GLY A 139 3.13 -25.95 -0.52
C GLY A 139 2.95 -24.45 -0.27
N ARG A 140 3.62 -23.86 0.73
CA ARG A 140 3.56 -22.43 1.01
C ARG A 140 4.38 -21.63 -0.01
N ILE A 141 4.00 -20.38 -0.26
CA ILE A 141 4.74 -19.45 -1.10
C ILE A 141 6.14 -19.22 -0.49
N ARG A 142 7.18 -19.36 -1.31
CA ARG A 142 8.55 -19.03 -0.93
C ARG A 142 8.88 -17.61 -1.42
N MET A 143 9.27 -16.75 -0.50
CA MET A 143 9.76 -15.40 -0.78
C MET A 143 11.22 -15.27 -0.33
N ALA A 144 11.94 -14.34 -0.95
CA ALA A 144 13.31 -13.96 -0.59
C ALA A 144 13.52 -12.48 -0.90
N THR A 145 14.66 -11.94 -0.49
CA THR A 145 15.14 -10.62 -0.93
C THR A 145 16.49 -10.84 -1.61
N LEU A 146 16.48 -10.80 -2.93
CA LEU A 146 17.65 -11.03 -3.77
C LEU A 146 17.95 -9.76 -4.59
N PRO A 147 19.19 -9.57 -5.08
CA PRO A 147 19.49 -8.50 -6.01
C PRO A 147 18.63 -8.61 -7.29
N LEU A 148 18.01 -7.49 -7.69
CA LEU A 148 17.26 -7.43 -8.94
C LEU A 148 18.22 -7.44 -10.14
N ASN A 149 17.92 -8.24 -11.16
CA ASN A 149 18.68 -8.24 -12.41
C ASN A 149 18.24 -7.06 -13.28
N LEU A 150 18.93 -5.91 -13.10
CA LEU A 150 18.61 -4.67 -13.79
C LEU A 150 18.79 -4.76 -15.31
N ASP A 151 19.81 -5.49 -15.80
CA ASP A 151 20.01 -5.68 -17.24
C ASP A 151 18.82 -6.40 -17.88
N SER A 152 18.30 -7.41 -17.20
CA SER A 152 17.08 -8.14 -17.62
C SER A 152 15.84 -7.26 -17.56
N LEU A 153 15.70 -6.40 -16.53
CA LEU A 153 14.59 -5.46 -16.42
C LEU A 153 14.63 -4.44 -17.55
N LEU A 154 15.79 -3.81 -17.78
CA LEU A 154 15.96 -2.81 -18.84
C LEU A 154 15.84 -3.39 -20.25
N ALA A 155 16.03 -4.70 -20.42
CA ALA A 155 15.81 -5.38 -21.67
C ALA A 155 14.35 -5.29 -22.18
N GLU A 156 13.38 -5.05 -21.28
CA GLU A 156 11.98 -4.81 -21.62
C GLU A 156 11.77 -3.55 -22.48
N LEU A 157 12.72 -2.61 -22.45
CA LEU A 157 12.68 -1.36 -23.21
C LEU A 157 13.45 -1.43 -24.55
N ARG A 158 14.01 -2.60 -24.93
CA ARG A 158 14.72 -2.77 -26.18
C ARG A 158 13.81 -2.52 -27.39
N GLY A 159 14.26 -1.65 -28.29
CA GLY A 159 13.52 -1.28 -29.50
C GLY A 159 12.64 -0.03 -29.37
N GLU A 160 12.23 0.37 -28.16
CA GLU A 160 11.45 1.61 -27.94
C GLU A 160 12.29 2.73 -27.32
N GLY A 161 13.42 2.38 -26.72
CA GLY A 161 14.28 3.33 -26.02
C GLY A 161 13.68 3.85 -24.70
N THR A 162 14.43 4.69 -24.00
CA THR A 162 14.02 5.28 -22.71
C THR A 162 13.20 6.56 -22.87
N GLY A 163 13.06 7.09 -24.09
CA GLY A 163 12.42 8.38 -24.34
C GLY A 163 11.00 8.49 -23.79
N ARG A 164 10.21 7.40 -23.90
CA ARG A 164 8.85 7.36 -23.34
C ARG A 164 8.83 7.52 -21.82
N ALA A 165 9.74 6.87 -21.11
CA ALA A 165 9.82 6.92 -19.65
C ALA A 165 10.21 8.33 -19.15
N LEU A 166 10.99 9.07 -19.93
CA LEU A 166 11.49 10.41 -19.59
C LEU A 166 10.56 11.53 -20.04
N ASP A 167 9.52 11.22 -20.81
CA ASP A 167 8.53 12.22 -21.27
C ASP A 167 7.74 12.78 -20.07
N GLU A 168 7.58 14.10 -20.05
CA GLU A 168 6.80 14.78 -18.99
C GLU A 168 5.31 14.42 -18.99
N SER A 169 4.78 14.01 -20.13
CA SER A 169 3.40 13.54 -20.28
C SER A 169 3.19 12.09 -19.86
N TRP A 170 4.26 11.35 -19.57
CA TRP A 170 4.15 9.96 -19.14
C TRP A 170 3.29 9.81 -17.89
N ARG A 171 2.40 8.85 -17.90
CA ARG A 171 1.51 8.52 -16.78
C ARG A 171 1.50 7.03 -16.52
N LEU A 172 1.27 6.66 -15.26
CA LEU A 172 0.98 5.29 -14.88
C LEU A 172 -0.21 4.75 -15.66
N GLY A 173 -0.06 3.52 -16.15
CA GLY A 173 -1.08 2.85 -16.93
C GLY A 173 -2.33 2.49 -16.15
N GLU A 174 -3.44 2.34 -16.87
CA GLU A 174 -4.64 1.65 -16.37
C GLU A 174 -4.26 0.27 -15.84
N GLY A 175 -4.86 -0.16 -14.73
CA GLY A 175 -4.50 -1.41 -14.06
C GLY A 175 -3.43 -1.26 -12.97
N THR A 176 -2.76 -0.10 -12.83
CA THR A 176 -1.97 0.20 -11.64
C THR A 176 -2.88 0.21 -10.41
N ARG A 177 -2.47 -0.48 -9.33
CA ARG A 177 -3.25 -0.53 -8.08
C ARG A 177 -2.33 -0.51 -6.86
N LEU A 178 -2.87 -0.29 -5.69
CA LEU A 178 -2.15 -0.63 -4.46
C LEU A 178 -2.18 -2.15 -4.30
N GLY A 179 -1.01 -2.76 -4.21
CA GLY A 179 -0.89 -4.19 -4.03
C GLY A 179 -0.83 -4.56 -2.55
N HIS A 180 -0.10 -3.77 -1.76
CA HIS A 180 0.02 -4.01 -0.32
C HIS A 180 0.39 -2.75 0.47
N ILE A 181 0.24 -2.86 1.78
CA ILE A 181 0.78 -1.91 2.76
C ILE A 181 1.69 -2.66 3.73
N HIS A 182 2.77 -2.04 4.16
CA HIS A 182 3.68 -2.56 5.17
C HIS A 182 3.82 -1.56 6.32
N LEU A 183 3.58 -2.01 7.54
CA LEU A 183 3.55 -1.19 8.72
C LEU A 183 4.64 -1.56 9.71
N HIS A 184 5.25 -0.57 10.35
CA HIS A 184 5.94 -0.76 11.62
C HIS A 184 4.88 -0.84 12.72
N VAL A 185 4.89 -1.91 13.49
CA VAL A 185 3.94 -2.17 14.59
C VAL A 185 4.68 -2.28 15.93
N SER A 186 3.97 -2.07 17.03
CA SER A 186 4.56 -2.20 18.36
C SER A 186 4.90 -3.66 18.68
N ARG A 187 4.00 -4.60 18.34
CA ARG A 187 4.14 -6.04 18.55
C ARG A 187 3.43 -6.82 17.45
N LEU A 188 4.07 -7.89 16.95
CA LEU A 188 3.47 -8.72 15.90
C LEU A 188 2.18 -9.39 16.36
N GLU A 189 2.09 -9.82 17.61
CA GLU A 189 0.92 -10.50 18.16
C GLU A 189 -0.33 -9.61 18.18
N LYS A 190 -0.17 -8.30 18.44
CA LYS A 190 -1.26 -7.33 18.35
C LYS A 190 -1.76 -7.19 16.91
N ALA A 191 -0.84 -7.01 15.96
CA ALA A 191 -1.18 -6.90 14.56
C ALA A 191 -1.83 -8.19 14.03
N GLU A 192 -1.30 -9.36 14.40
CA GLU A 192 -1.90 -10.66 14.08
C GLU A 192 -3.33 -10.79 14.62
N SER A 193 -3.54 -10.43 15.89
CA SER A 193 -4.87 -10.48 16.51
C SER A 193 -5.87 -9.60 15.75
N PHE A 194 -5.45 -8.44 15.25
CA PHE A 194 -6.31 -7.54 14.49
C PHE A 194 -6.51 -8.02 13.04
N TYR A 195 -5.43 -8.11 12.25
CA TYR A 195 -5.55 -8.38 10.81
C TYR A 195 -5.95 -9.84 10.50
N HIS A 196 -5.38 -10.81 11.19
CA HIS A 196 -5.77 -12.21 11.06
C HIS A 196 -6.98 -12.54 11.92
N GLY A 197 -6.93 -12.21 13.20
CA GLY A 197 -7.96 -12.59 14.18
C GLY A 197 -9.30 -11.91 13.95
N LEU A 198 -9.34 -10.60 13.74
CA LEU A 198 -10.58 -9.84 13.58
C LEU A 198 -10.96 -9.62 12.12
N LEU A 199 -10.04 -9.22 11.25
CA LEU A 199 -10.39 -8.96 9.85
C LEU A 199 -10.47 -10.25 9.01
N GLY A 200 -9.67 -11.28 9.31
CA GLY A 200 -9.73 -12.57 8.61
C GLY A 200 -8.76 -12.71 7.44
N PHE A 201 -7.64 -11.97 7.44
CA PHE A 201 -6.54 -12.27 6.52
C PHE A 201 -5.86 -13.59 6.90
N ASP A 202 -5.44 -14.36 5.90
CA ASP A 202 -4.62 -15.55 6.10
C ASP A 202 -3.17 -15.18 6.38
N ILE A 203 -2.51 -15.90 7.29
CA ILE A 203 -1.07 -15.77 7.50
C ILE A 203 -0.36 -16.53 6.37
N VAL A 204 0.40 -15.79 5.55
CA VAL A 204 1.15 -16.38 4.42
C VAL A 204 2.57 -16.72 4.82
N PHE A 205 3.23 -15.79 5.53
CA PHE A 205 4.63 -15.96 5.88
C PHE A 205 4.95 -15.23 7.20
N ARG A 206 5.77 -15.87 8.03
CA ARG A 206 6.28 -15.30 9.27
C ARG A 206 7.82 -15.42 9.27
N MET A 207 8.49 -14.32 9.51
CA MET A 207 9.94 -14.26 9.55
C MET A 207 10.38 -13.41 10.76
N GLY A 208 10.85 -14.07 11.84
CA GLY A 208 11.38 -13.39 13.02
C GLY A 208 10.57 -12.20 13.49
N SER A 209 10.97 -11.01 13.05
CA SER A 209 10.38 -9.71 13.39
C SER A 209 9.37 -9.18 12.35
N ALA A 210 8.88 -10.01 11.44
CA ALA A 210 7.89 -9.62 10.42
C ALA A 210 6.82 -10.71 10.21
N LEU A 211 5.62 -10.26 9.83
CA LEU A 211 4.46 -11.09 9.53
C LEU A 211 3.79 -10.58 8.26
N PHE A 212 3.47 -11.47 7.34
CA PHE A 212 2.85 -11.17 6.06
C PHE A 212 1.50 -11.89 5.96
N MET A 213 0.46 -11.13 5.67
CA MET A 213 -0.92 -11.60 5.67
C MET A 213 -1.61 -11.26 4.35
N SER A 214 -2.49 -12.15 3.89
CA SER A 214 -3.15 -12.00 2.60
C SER A 214 -4.53 -12.63 2.58
N THR A 215 -5.15 -12.59 1.41
CA THR A 215 -6.35 -13.35 1.06
C THR A 215 -6.22 -13.84 -0.39
N GLY A 216 -6.99 -14.84 -0.79
CA GLY A 216 -7.00 -15.36 -2.17
C GLY A 216 -5.67 -15.94 -2.66
N GLY A 217 -4.79 -16.39 -1.74
CA GLY A 217 -3.49 -16.96 -2.09
C GLY A 217 -2.50 -15.96 -2.70
N TYR A 218 -2.67 -14.66 -2.44
CA TYR A 218 -1.71 -13.62 -2.84
C TYR A 218 -0.51 -13.63 -1.88
N HIS A 219 0.66 -13.11 -2.31
CA HIS A 219 1.87 -13.17 -1.49
C HIS A 219 1.78 -12.31 -0.22
N HIS A 220 1.17 -11.11 -0.25
CA HIS A 220 0.68 -10.37 0.91
C HIS A 220 -0.09 -9.11 0.51
N HIS A 221 -1.10 -8.76 1.30
CA HIS A 221 -1.81 -7.47 1.24
C HIS A 221 -1.42 -6.58 2.42
N VAL A 222 -1.14 -7.19 3.57
CA VAL A 222 -0.69 -6.48 4.78
C VAL A 222 0.60 -7.14 5.27
N GLY A 223 1.68 -6.38 5.24
CA GLY A 223 2.94 -6.71 5.91
C GLY A 223 3.06 -5.91 7.20
N VAL A 224 3.56 -6.53 8.26
CA VAL A 224 3.85 -5.84 9.53
C VAL A 224 5.21 -6.27 10.07
N ASN A 225 5.92 -5.36 10.72
CA ASN A 225 7.20 -5.65 11.31
C ASN A 225 7.48 -4.81 12.57
N THR A 226 8.46 -5.22 13.37
CA THR A 226 8.93 -4.50 14.57
C THR A 226 10.33 -3.88 14.38
N TRP A 227 10.68 -3.47 13.14
CA TRP A 227 12.02 -2.95 12.83
C TRP A 227 12.27 -1.55 13.37
N ALA A 228 11.20 -0.77 13.61
CA ALA A 228 11.30 0.49 14.35
C ALA A 228 11.57 0.30 15.86
N GLY A 229 11.55 -0.94 16.33
CA GLY A 229 11.68 -1.33 17.73
C GLY A 229 10.39 -1.95 18.28
N VAL A 230 10.55 -2.95 19.18
CA VAL A 230 9.41 -3.47 19.94
C VAL A 230 8.90 -2.35 20.85
N ASP A 231 7.58 -2.20 20.95
CA ASP A 231 6.89 -1.12 21.65
C ASP A 231 7.25 0.30 21.15
N ALA A 232 7.72 0.45 19.90
CA ALA A 232 7.98 1.75 19.31
C ALA A 232 6.75 2.67 19.45
N PRO A 233 6.92 3.94 19.88
CA PRO A 233 5.81 4.87 20.04
C PRO A 233 5.25 5.30 18.67
N PRO A 234 4.00 5.83 18.63
CA PRO A 234 3.45 6.40 17.40
C PRO A 234 4.21 7.68 16.99
N PRO A 235 4.10 8.10 15.73
CA PRO A 235 4.50 9.45 15.35
C PRO A 235 3.62 10.46 16.10
N SER A 236 4.17 11.64 16.40
CA SER A 236 3.39 12.76 16.95
C SER A 236 2.70 13.52 15.80
N ASP A 237 1.82 14.46 16.19
CA ASP A 237 1.16 15.37 15.25
C ASP A 237 2.12 16.32 14.50
N GLU A 238 3.37 16.40 14.95
CA GLU A 238 4.43 17.18 14.30
C GLU A 238 5.12 16.42 13.16
N HIS A 239 4.71 15.19 12.86
CA HIS A 239 5.33 14.37 11.83
C HIS A 239 4.38 14.11 10.66
N ALA A 240 4.95 14.09 9.46
CA ALA A 240 4.33 13.49 8.29
C ALA A 240 4.07 12.01 8.58
N SER A 241 2.87 11.51 8.29
CA SER A 241 2.46 10.17 8.73
C SER A 241 1.33 9.60 7.89
N LEU A 242 1.13 8.30 7.99
CA LEU A 242 -0.08 7.63 7.51
C LEU A 242 -1.29 8.15 8.26
N ARG A 243 -2.28 8.67 7.53
CA ARG A 243 -3.58 9.08 8.09
C ARG A 243 -4.55 7.91 8.16
N SER A 244 -4.59 7.13 7.08
CA SER A 244 -5.41 5.93 6.94
C SER A 244 -4.98 5.13 5.72
N PHE A 245 -5.45 3.91 5.64
CA PHE A 245 -5.47 3.14 4.40
C PHE A 245 -6.79 2.38 4.28
N ALA A 246 -7.20 2.13 3.04
CA ALA A 246 -8.46 1.47 2.76
C ALA A 246 -8.28 0.04 2.28
N ILE A 247 -9.16 -0.84 2.77
CA ILE A 247 -9.32 -2.23 2.35
C ILE A 247 -10.67 -2.35 1.66
N ASN A 248 -10.67 -2.72 0.38
CA ASN A 248 -11.90 -3.04 -0.34
C ASN A 248 -12.38 -4.44 0.07
N VAL A 249 -13.50 -4.51 0.79
CA VAL A 249 -14.06 -5.77 1.31
C VAL A 249 -15.05 -6.45 0.36
N VAL A 250 -15.25 -5.89 -0.83
CA VAL A 250 -16.01 -6.44 -1.98
C VAL A 250 -17.52 -6.56 -1.72
N LYS A 251 -17.96 -7.13 -0.61
CA LYS A 251 -19.39 -7.45 -0.34
C LYS A 251 -19.91 -6.72 0.89
N LYS A 252 -21.14 -6.19 0.77
CA LYS A 252 -21.83 -5.49 1.86
C LYS A 252 -22.03 -6.39 3.09
N GLU A 253 -22.36 -7.66 2.89
CA GLU A 253 -22.51 -8.62 3.98
C GLU A 253 -21.18 -8.89 4.70
N THR A 254 -20.05 -8.83 3.97
CA THR A 254 -18.73 -8.94 4.59
C THR A 254 -18.44 -7.71 5.44
N LEU A 255 -18.74 -6.50 4.93
CA LEU A 255 -18.58 -5.26 5.68
C LEU A 255 -19.40 -5.30 6.98
N SER A 256 -20.71 -5.63 6.91
CA SER A 256 -21.56 -5.70 8.08
C SER A 256 -21.02 -6.69 9.13
N ARG A 257 -20.62 -7.89 8.71
CA ARG A 257 -20.03 -8.89 9.63
C ARG A 257 -18.71 -8.41 10.28
N LEU A 258 -17.89 -7.66 9.55
CA LEU A 258 -16.64 -7.10 10.09
C LEU A 258 -16.96 -6.01 11.12
N VAL A 259 -17.92 -5.11 10.82
CA VAL A 259 -18.37 -4.06 11.74
C VAL A 259 -18.91 -4.68 13.04
N ASP A 260 -19.84 -5.65 12.96
CA ASP A 260 -20.41 -6.33 14.13
C ASP A 260 -19.33 -7.01 14.97
N ARG A 261 -18.38 -7.68 14.33
CA ARG A 261 -17.26 -8.36 15.02
C ARG A 261 -16.36 -7.38 15.73
N LEU A 262 -15.91 -6.34 15.03
CA LEU A 262 -15.01 -5.32 15.58
C LEU A 262 -15.66 -4.61 16.77
N ALA A 263 -16.94 -4.24 16.64
CA ALA A 263 -17.72 -3.64 17.75
C ALA A 263 -17.88 -4.62 18.91
N GLY A 264 -18.14 -5.90 18.65
CA GLY A 264 -18.26 -6.95 19.66
C GLY A 264 -16.97 -7.20 20.45
N GLU A 265 -15.80 -6.95 19.84
CA GLU A 265 -14.48 -7.03 20.48
C GLU A 265 -14.03 -5.69 21.09
N GLY A 266 -14.93 -4.70 21.16
CA GLY A 266 -14.70 -3.41 21.81
C GLY A 266 -13.92 -2.38 20.97
N CYS A 267 -13.73 -2.63 19.66
CA CYS A 267 -13.15 -1.63 18.77
C CYS A 267 -14.16 -0.50 18.51
N SER A 268 -13.70 0.75 18.52
CA SER A 268 -14.51 1.89 18.08
C SER A 268 -14.63 1.88 16.57
N VAL A 269 -15.84 1.66 16.05
CA VAL A 269 -16.14 1.63 14.62
C VAL A 269 -17.04 2.81 14.26
N ALA A 270 -16.62 3.59 13.26
CA ALA A 270 -17.43 4.68 12.70
C ALA A 270 -17.88 4.32 11.29
N GLU A 271 -19.18 4.22 11.07
CA GLU A 271 -19.77 3.93 9.76
C GLU A 271 -20.12 5.23 9.01
N GLY A 272 -20.09 5.19 7.68
CA GLY A 272 -20.48 6.29 6.81
C GLY A 272 -19.54 6.51 5.64
N LEU A 273 -19.40 7.78 5.22
CA LEU A 273 -18.45 8.16 4.18
C LEU A 273 -17.01 8.05 4.72
N VAL A 274 -16.19 7.26 4.04
CA VAL A 274 -14.78 7.07 4.40
C VAL A 274 -13.92 8.14 3.74
N SER A 275 -12.93 8.66 4.47
CA SER A 275 -12.04 9.76 4.02
C SER A 275 -12.76 10.98 3.43
N GLY A 276 -14.06 11.16 3.70
CA GLY A 276 -14.88 12.21 3.11
C GLY A 276 -15.07 12.07 1.58
N MET A 277 -14.79 10.91 1.02
CA MET A 277 -14.84 10.65 -0.41
C MET A 277 -16.28 10.33 -0.86
N PRO A 278 -16.88 11.16 -1.74
CA PRO A 278 -18.18 10.84 -2.33
C PRO A 278 -18.14 9.51 -3.09
N GLY A 279 -19.11 8.62 -2.83
CA GLY A 279 -19.24 7.34 -3.51
C GLY A 279 -18.48 6.18 -2.87
N PHE A 280 -17.83 6.40 -1.73
CA PHE A 280 -17.24 5.34 -0.91
C PHE A 280 -17.91 5.29 0.46
N GLU A 281 -18.79 4.32 0.63
CA GLU A 281 -19.38 3.99 1.92
C GLU A 281 -18.59 2.88 2.59
N GLY A 282 -18.55 2.89 3.91
CA GLY A 282 -17.80 1.88 4.63
C GLY A 282 -17.76 2.11 6.12
N ALA A 283 -16.74 1.60 6.75
CA ALA A 283 -16.50 1.77 8.17
C ALA A 283 -15.02 2.08 8.41
N THR A 284 -14.76 2.89 9.43
CA THR A 284 -13.42 3.23 9.89
C THR A 284 -13.20 2.64 11.26
N VAL A 285 -12.05 2.01 11.46
CA VAL A 285 -11.61 1.43 12.73
C VAL A 285 -10.12 1.72 12.92
N GLU A 286 -9.64 1.77 14.14
CA GLU A 286 -8.20 1.78 14.45
C GLU A 286 -7.74 0.37 14.81
N ASP A 287 -6.57 -0.03 14.27
CA ASP A 287 -5.91 -1.24 14.74
C ASP A 287 -5.34 -1.04 16.16
N PHE A 288 -4.78 -2.09 16.76
CA PHE A 288 -4.27 -2.02 18.13
C PHE A 288 -3.00 -1.17 18.31
N ASP A 289 -2.50 -0.59 17.24
CA ASP A 289 -1.40 0.37 17.22
C ASP A 289 -1.84 1.80 16.85
N GLY A 290 -3.16 2.00 16.64
CA GLY A 290 -3.73 3.30 16.27
C GLY A 290 -3.63 3.62 14.78
N ASN A 291 -3.29 2.65 13.92
CA ASN A 291 -3.39 2.85 12.48
C ASN A 291 -4.87 2.83 12.07
N ARG A 292 -5.31 3.88 11.38
CA ARG A 292 -6.67 4.00 10.90
C ARG A 292 -6.89 3.18 9.65
N VAL A 293 -7.79 2.19 9.74
CA VAL A 293 -8.17 1.27 8.68
C VAL A 293 -9.58 1.61 8.20
N GLU A 294 -9.74 1.81 6.91
CA GLU A 294 -11.01 2.08 6.26
C GLU A 294 -11.47 0.82 5.51
N LEU A 295 -12.58 0.22 5.94
CA LEU A 295 -13.21 -0.91 5.26
C LEU A 295 -14.23 -0.35 4.27
N VAL A 296 -13.99 -0.54 2.97
CA VAL A 296 -14.76 0.13 1.91
C VAL A 296 -15.40 -0.85 0.94
N LEU A 297 -16.51 -0.43 0.34
CA LEU A 297 -17.13 -1.08 -0.79
C LEU A 297 -16.82 -0.26 -2.05
N SER A 298 -16.27 -0.90 -3.07
CA SER A 298 -16.13 -0.24 -4.38
C SER A 298 -17.48 -0.02 -5.03
N ALA A 299 -17.69 1.16 -5.64
CA ALA A 299 -18.95 1.53 -6.29
C ALA A 299 -19.34 0.66 -7.50
N GLY A 300 -18.52 -0.33 -7.89
CA GLY A 300 -18.75 -1.22 -9.02
C GLY A 300 -19.22 -2.64 -8.69
N ASP A 301 -19.26 -3.02 -7.41
CA ASP A 301 -19.57 -4.40 -6.97
C ASP A 301 -20.96 -4.52 -6.30
N GLN A 302 -21.92 -3.68 -6.70
CA GLN A 302 -23.30 -3.69 -6.14
C GLN A 302 -24.28 -4.60 -6.91
N ASP A 303 -23.78 -5.55 -7.72
CA ASP A 303 -24.61 -6.57 -8.38
C ASP A 303 -24.32 -7.97 -7.85
#